data_d7a9f1241f54fcbafd6c85e3170ac942
#
_entry.id   d7a9f1241f54fcbafd6c85e3170ac942
#
_cell.length_a   1.000
_cell.length_b   1.000
_cell.length_c   1.000
_cell.angle_alpha   90.00
_cell.angle_beta   90.00
_cell.angle_gamma   90.00
#
_symmetry.space_group_name_H-M   'P 1'
#
loop_
_entity.id
_entity.type
_entity.pdbx_description
1 polymer ?
#
loop_
_entity_poly.entity_id
_entity_poly.type
_entity_poly.pdbx_seq_one_letter_code
_entity_poly.pdbx_strand_id
1 'polypeptide(L)'
;LDDDILSFIDKSIKIFIIIITSVIVIDNYFIFSEKTNTVVNKIFVMFITINVIYILFKMTDIFIKMMVPFVERTHSKLDDQLLPILSKIIKTSVIIVGVLTILKNLGYDVSALLAGLGIGGLAFALAAKDTLANFFGSIVVFTDQPFQIGDRITINNNDGVVLDVGLRSTKLKTAKGTEITIPNSEIANSSIENFSRKSSRKVVAKLGLDYSSSTQKIDEAIKIVKNILLQEEKTEKDFQVYFSDFGDFSLNISIIYWLNEEDFTKYSEILTVINQKIKNKLQEAGIEFAYPTQT
;
A
#
# COMPACT_ATOMS: atom_id res chain seq x y z
N LEU A 1 17.42 -4.13 29.69
CA LEU A 1 15.97 -4.08 29.48
C LEU A 1 15.22 -5.02 30.44
N ASP A 2 15.70 -6.25 30.59
CA ASP A 2 15.05 -7.26 31.46
C ASP A 2 15.08 -6.86 32.94
N ASP A 3 16.19 -6.36 33.44
CA ASP A 3 16.33 -5.91 34.83
C ASP A 3 15.46 -4.68 35.14
N ASP A 4 15.35 -3.72 34.20
CA ASP A 4 14.47 -2.56 34.34
C ASP A 4 12.99 -2.98 34.38
N ILE A 5 12.61 -3.95 33.54
CA ILE A 5 11.24 -4.50 33.46
C ILE A 5 10.92 -5.26 34.74
N LEU A 6 11.80 -6.16 35.16
CA LEU A 6 11.60 -6.98 36.34
C LEU A 6 11.51 -6.12 37.61
N SER A 7 12.41 -5.13 37.80
CA SER A 7 12.37 -4.22 38.93
C SER A 7 11.10 -3.37 38.97
N PHE A 8 10.62 -2.93 37.80
CA PHE A 8 9.38 -2.17 37.68
C PHE A 8 8.14 -3.01 38.05
N ILE A 9 8.05 -4.23 37.51
CA ILE A 9 6.94 -5.16 37.79
C ILE A 9 6.91 -5.46 39.29
N ASP A 10 8.04 -5.81 39.87
CA ASP A 10 8.17 -6.10 41.29
C ASP A 10 7.71 -4.94 42.17
N LYS A 11 8.18 -3.72 41.86
CA LYS A 11 7.81 -2.51 42.64
C LYS A 11 6.33 -2.18 42.49
N SER A 12 5.76 -2.25 41.30
CA SER A 12 4.36 -1.93 41.04
C SER A 12 3.41 -2.92 41.66
N ILE A 13 3.74 -4.23 41.60
CA ILE A 13 2.97 -5.30 42.23
C ILE A 13 3.03 -5.17 43.77
N LYS A 14 4.19 -4.90 44.35
CA LYS A 14 4.32 -4.68 45.80
C LYS A 14 3.45 -3.53 46.28
N ILE A 15 3.45 -2.39 45.59
CA ILE A 15 2.60 -1.25 45.94
C ILE A 15 1.13 -1.65 45.83
N PHE A 16 0.73 -2.36 44.78
CA PHE A 16 -0.64 -2.79 44.56
C PHE A 16 -1.11 -3.77 45.67
N ILE A 17 -0.27 -4.74 46.05
CA ILE A 17 -0.54 -5.68 47.15
C ILE A 17 -0.67 -4.91 48.45
N ILE A 18 0.21 -3.95 48.75
CA ILE A 18 0.14 -3.14 49.98
C ILE A 18 -1.18 -2.39 50.07
N ILE A 19 -1.61 -1.75 48.96
CA ILE A 19 -2.87 -1.01 48.93
C ILE A 19 -4.05 -1.93 49.15
N ILE A 20 -4.15 -3.08 48.44
CA ILE A 20 -5.23 -4.03 48.58
C ILE A 20 -5.26 -4.61 50.00
N THR A 21 -4.12 -5.04 50.52
CA THR A 21 -4.03 -5.58 51.88
C THR A 21 -4.48 -4.54 52.90
N SER A 22 -4.10 -3.29 52.72
CA SER A 22 -4.53 -2.17 53.60
C SER A 22 -6.05 -1.97 53.54
N VAL A 23 -6.67 -2.05 52.37
CA VAL A 23 -8.14 -1.99 52.23
C VAL A 23 -8.80 -3.12 52.99
N ILE A 24 -8.35 -4.37 52.77
CA ILE A 24 -8.91 -5.56 53.42
C ILE A 24 -8.76 -5.47 54.95
N VAL A 25 -7.62 -5.04 55.45
CA VAL A 25 -7.40 -4.90 56.90
C VAL A 25 -8.32 -3.81 57.48
N ILE A 26 -8.45 -2.68 56.80
CA ILE A 26 -9.28 -1.59 57.30
C ILE A 26 -10.76 -1.98 57.29
N ASP A 27 -11.24 -2.62 56.24
CA ASP A 27 -12.66 -3.04 56.13
C ASP A 27 -13.04 -4.13 57.14
N ASN A 28 -12.09 -5.03 57.51
CA ASN A 28 -12.41 -6.16 58.42
C ASN A 28 -12.12 -5.85 59.89
N TYR A 29 -11.17 -4.99 60.21
CA TYR A 29 -10.71 -4.79 61.58
C TYR A 29 -11.11 -3.43 62.18
N PHE A 30 -11.54 -2.46 61.37
CA PHE A 30 -11.90 -1.13 61.86
C PHE A 30 -13.38 -0.85 61.58
N ILE A 31 -14.12 -0.56 62.64
CA ILE A 31 -15.52 -0.12 62.51
C ILE A 31 -15.56 1.41 62.46
N PHE A 32 -15.70 1.98 61.28
CA PHE A 32 -15.81 3.44 61.10
C PHE A 32 -17.26 3.86 60.99
N SER A 33 -17.51 5.15 61.25
CA SER A 33 -18.82 5.75 60.86
C SER A 33 -18.96 5.74 59.35
N GLU A 34 -20.19 5.75 58.86
CA GLU A 34 -20.52 5.71 57.42
C GLU A 34 -19.78 6.86 56.64
N LYS A 35 -19.71 8.07 57.21
CA LYS A 35 -18.98 9.20 56.66
C LYS A 35 -17.47 8.94 56.56
N THR A 36 -16.88 8.34 57.59
CA THR A 36 -15.45 8.05 57.64
C THR A 36 -15.11 6.96 56.61
N ASN A 37 -15.94 5.94 56.51
CA ASN A 37 -15.75 4.86 55.53
C ASN A 37 -15.79 5.37 54.08
N THR A 38 -16.71 6.29 53.79
CA THR A 38 -16.78 6.93 52.47
C THR A 38 -15.50 7.71 52.15
N VAL A 39 -14.93 8.43 53.09
CA VAL A 39 -13.66 9.19 52.89
C VAL A 39 -12.49 8.23 52.71
N VAL A 40 -12.39 7.20 53.53
CA VAL A 40 -11.33 6.18 53.44
C VAL A 40 -11.37 5.49 52.08
N ASN A 41 -12.53 5.09 51.59
CA ASN A 41 -12.67 4.46 50.27
C ASN A 41 -12.28 5.39 49.15
N LYS A 42 -12.63 6.69 49.19
CA LYS A 42 -12.17 7.69 48.20
C LYS A 42 -10.66 7.80 48.18
N ILE A 43 -10.00 7.81 49.33
CA ILE A 43 -8.54 7.86 49.45
C ILE A 43 -7.90 6.63 48.80
N PHE A 44 -8.42 5.42 49.06
CA PHE A 44 -7.91 4.19 48.47
C PHE A 44 -8.06 4.17 46.95
N VAL A 45 -9.22 4.54 46.42
CA VAL A 45 -9.44 4.62 44.98
C VAL A 45 -8.48 5.65 44.35
N MET A 46 -8.18 6.75 45.04
CA MET A 46 -7.19 7.72 44.55
C MET A 46 -5.77 7.10 44.49
N PHE A 47 -5.34 6.37 45.52
CA PHE A 47 -4.04 5.68 45.49
C PHE A 47 -3.96 4.61 44.42
N ILE A 48 -5.03 3.81 44.25
CA ILE A 48 -5.13 2.82 43.16
C ILE A 48 -5.02 3.51 41.81
N THR A 49 -5.76 4.61 41.59
CA THR A 49 -5.72 5.35 40.32
C THR A 49 -4.32 5.89 40.03
N ILE A 50 -3.65 6.48 41.01
CA ILE A 50 -2.27 6.97 40.87
C ILE A 50 -1.31 5.81 40.54
N ASN A 51 -1.46 4.67 41.18
CA ASN A 51 -0.65 3.50 40.90
C ASN A 51 -0.86 2.97 39.48
N VAL A 52 -2.12 2.91 39.02
CA VAL A 52 -2.45 2.52 37.64
C VAL A 52 -1.85 3.51 36.64
N ILE A 53 -1.94 4.82 36.87
CA ILE A 53 -1.30 5.84 36.04
C ILE A 53 0.21 5.60 35.96
N TYR A 54 0.86 5.35 37.12
CA TYR A 54 2.30 5.06 37.18
C TYR A 54 2.66 3.81 36.37
N ILE A 55 1.86 2.74 36.48
CA ILE A 55 2.05 1.51 35.68
C ILE A 55 1.95 1.82 34.18
N LEU A 56 0.91 2.53 33.74
CA LEU A 56 0.71 2.87 32.34
C LEU A 56 1.85 3.75 31.78
N PHE A 57 2.36 4.70 32.59
CA PHE A 57 3.53 5.50 32.22
C PHE A 57 4.75 4.63 31.97
N LYS A 58 5.04 3.73 32.89
CA LYS A 58 6.20 2.84 32.77
C LYS A 58 6.06 1.83 31.65
N MET A 59 4.86 1.30 31.44
CA MET A 59 4.58 0.46 30.27
C MET A 59 4.82 1.22 28.98
N THR A 60 4.45 2.50 28.90
CA THR A 60 4.74 3.35 27.73
C THR A 60 6.25 3.47 27.53
N ASP A 61 7.04 3.72 28.58
CA ASP A 61 8.50 3.81 28.47
C ASP A 61 9.13 2.49 28.00
N ILE A 62 8.66 1.37 28.52
CA ILE A 62 9.12 0.04 28.12
C ILE A 62 8.78 -0.23 26.65
N PHE A 63 7.54 0.05 26.25
CA PHE A 63 7.08 -0.12 24.87
C PHE A 63 7.94 0.69 23.89
N ILE A 64 8.20 1.96 24.21
CA ILE A 64 9.06 2.81 23.39
C ILE A 64 10.50 2.27 23.32
N LYS A 65 11.08 1.87 24.46
CA LYS A 65 12.42 1.25 24.48
C LYS A 65 12.50 -0.03 23.63
N MET A 66 11.44 -0.83 23.60
CA MET A 66 11.38 -2.03 22.75
C MET A 66 11.29 -1.69 21.24
N MET A 67 10.73 -0.53 20.90
CA MET A 67 10.61 -0.09 19.50
C MET A 67 11.91 0.47 18.94
N VAL A 68 12.78 1.08 19.79
CA VAL A 68 14.05 1.70 19.36
C VAL A 68 14.93 0.78 18.48
N PRO A 69 15.20 -0.49 18.85
CA PRO A 69 16.06 -1.36 18.03
C PRO A 69 15.48 -1.71 16.66
N PHE A 70 14.15 -1.64 16.51
CA PHE A 70 13.50 -1.84 15.21
C PHE A 70 13.65 -0.62 14.31
N VAL A 71 13.62 0.56 14.93
CA VAL A 71 13.73 1.86 14.25
C VAL A 71 15.17 2.15 13.83
N GLU A 72 16.16 1.82 14.64
CA GLU A 72 17.58 1.99 14.31
C GLU A 72 18.05 1.16 13.10
N ARG A 73 17.31 0.13 12.74
CA ARG A 73 17.57 -0.67 11.51
C ARG A 73 17.09 0.02 10.23
N THR A 74 16.16 0.96 10.36
CA THR A 74 15.70 1.80 9.26
C THR A 74 16.50 3.09 9.26
N HIS A 75 17.27 3.38 8.20
CA HIS A 75 18.11 4.58 8.08
C HIS A 75 17.31 5.90 7.93
N SER A 76 16.13 6.00 8.53
CA SER A 76 15.25 7.16 8.43
C SER A 76 15.32 8.03 9.69
N LYS A 77 15.78 9.28 9.54
CA LYS A 77 15.77 10.29 10.62
C LYS A 77 14.36 10.65 11.14
N LEU A 78 13.31 10.26 10.43
CA LEU A 78 11.91 10.50 10.82
C LEU A 78 11.51 9.61 12.00
N ASP A 79 12.03 8.40 12.05
CA ASP A 79 11.68 7.41 13.06
C ASP A 79 12.16 7.85 14.46
N ASP A 80 13.32 8.49 14.53
CA ASP A 80 13.88 9.04 15.78
C ASP A 80 13.01 10.15 16.40
N GLN A 81 12.21 10.84 15.58
CA GLN A 81 11.35 11.93 16.04
C GLN A 81 9.93 11.44 16.37
N LEU A 82 9.43 10.38 15.71
CA LEU A 82 8.08 9.88 15.90
C LEU A 82 7.89 9.19 17.25
N LEU A 83 8.85 8.39 17.71
CA LEU A 83 8.74 7.67 18.98
C LEU A 83 8.59 8.57 20.21
N PRO A 84 9.36 9.66 20.37
CA PRO A 84 9.17 10.61 21.48
C PRO A 84 7.81 11.31 21.43
N ILE A 85 7.32 11.67 20.24
CA ILE A 85 6.01 12.30 20.07
C ILE A 85 4.91 11.33 20.48
N LEU A 86 4.95 10.07 20.01
CA LEU A 86 4.00 9.02 20.37
C LEU A 86 3.98 8.77 21.88
N SER A 87 5.16 8.68 22.51
CA SER A 87 5.29 8.58 23.95
C SER A 87 4.60 9.72 24.69
N LYS A 88 4.83 10.95 24.24
CA LYS A 88 4.23 12.16 24.83
C LYS A 88 2.69 12.15 24.69
N ILE A 89 2.17 11.77 23.53
CA ILE A 89 0.72 11.67 23.30
C ILE A 89 0.10 10.63 24.24
N ILE A 90 0.65 9.42 24.30
CA ILE A 90 0.13 8.35 25.17
C ILE A 90 0.16 8.78 26.62
N LYS A 91 1.29 9.30 27.10
CA LYS A 91 1.44 9.77 28.50
C LYS A 91 0.47 10.89 28.84
N THR A 92 0.30 11.86 27.95
CA THR A 92 -0.67 12.95 28.16
C THR A 92 -2.09 12.42 28.24
N SER A 93 -2.47 11.47 27.38
CA SER A 93 -3.79 10.83 27.42
C SER A 93 -4.02 10.07 28.73
N VAL A 94 -3.00 9.35 29.21
CA VAL A 94 -3.06 8.64 30.50
C VAL A 94 -3.27 9.63 31.66
N ILE A 95 -2.57 10.77 31.67
CA ILE A 95 -2.77 11.81 32.71
C ILE A 95 -4.20 12.34 32.66
N ILE A 96 -4.71 12.69 31.47
CA ILE A 96 -6.06 13.23 31.32
C ILE A 96 -7.10 12.27 31.88
N VAL A 97 -7.05 11.00 31.46
CA VAL A 97 -7.97 9.97 31.93
C VAL A 97 -7.84 9.76 33.44
N GLY A 98 -6.62 9.74 33.96
CA GLY A 98 -6.37 9.59 35.39
C GLY A 98 -6.92 10.75 36.22
N VAL A 99 -6.70 11.99 35.79
CA VAL A 99 -7.27 13.18 36.47
C VAL A 99 -8.80 13.16 36.46
N LEU A 100 -9.41 12.83 35.32
CA LEU A 100 -10.88 12.69 35.25
C LEU A 100 -11.42 11.61 36.18
N THR A 101 -10.72 10.48 36.28
CA THR A 101 -11.09 9.38 37.20
C THR A 101 -11.00 9.84 38.65
N ILE A 102 -9.96 10.57 39.04
CA ILE A 102 -9.80 11.11 40.39
C ILE A 102 -10.91 12.13 40.70
N LEU A 103 -11.19 13.08 39.79
CA LEU A 103 -12.24 14.07 39.97
C LEU A 103 -13.62 13.41 40.16
N LYS A 104 -13.95 12.40 39.32
CA LYS A 104 -15.19 11.64 39.44
C LYS A 104 -15.29 10.93 40.81
N ASN A 105 -14.20 10.33 41.27
CA ASN A 105 -14.17 9.66 42.56
C ASN A 105 -14.35 10.64 43.76
N LEU A 106 -13.83 11.85 43.64
CA LEU A 106 -14.05 12.91 44.61
C LEU A 106 -15.48 13.42 44.65
N GLY A 107 -16.30 13.08 43.64
CA GLY A 107 -17.72 13.46 43.56
C GLY A 107 -17.99 14.63 42.62
N TYR A 108 -16.99 15.08 41.86
CA TYR A 108 -17.21 16.10 40.82
C TYR A 108 -17.89 15.51 39.60
N ASP A 109 -18.80 16.28 39.00
CA ASP A 109 -19.39 15.91 37.71
C ASP A 109 -18.40 16.21 36.58
N VAL A 110 -17.93 15.16 35.94
CA VAL A 110 -16.96 15.22 34.83
C VAL A 110 -17.65 15.14 33.45
N SER A 111 -18.99 15.10 33.41
CA SER A 111 -19.74 14.91 32.17
C SER A 111 -19.44 16.00 31.13
N ALA A 112 -19.41 17.26 31.55
CA ALA A 112 -19.07 18.38 30.67
C ALA A 112 -17.63 18.31 30.14
N LEU A 113 -16.68 17.87 30.97
CA LEU A 113 -15.29 17.69 30.57
C LEU A 113 -15.15 16.53 29.57
N LEU A 114 -15.84 15.42 29.80
CA LEU A 114 -15.87 14.28 28.86
C LEU A 114 -16.52 14.66 27.54
N ALA A 115 -17.62 15.42 27.56
CA ALA A 115 -18.26 15.92 26.35
C ALA A 115 -17.32 16.84 25.56
N GLY A 116 -16.63 17.78 26.23
CA GLY A 116 -15.64 18.66 25.61
C GLY A 116 -14.46 17.90 25.00
N LEU A 117 -13.93 16.91 25.72
CA LEU A 117 -12.88 16.03 25.22
C LEU A 117 -13.36 15.18 24.02
N GLY A 118 -14.61 14.73 24.03
CA GLY A 118 -15.21 14.00 22.91
C GLY A 118 -15.30 14.86 21.66
N ILE A 119 -15.81 16.08 21.76
CA ILE A 119 -15.88 17.02 20.62
C ILE A 119 -14.48 17.41 20.15
N GLY A 120 -13.56 17.75 21.09
CA GLY A 120 -12.17 18.07 20.75
C GLY A 120 -11.44 16.90 20.10
N GLY A 121 -11.68 15.67 20.57
CA GLY A 121 -11.16 14.44 19.99
C GLY A 121 -11.67 14.19 18.57
N LEU A 122 -12.95 14.45 18.33
CA LEU A 122 -13.54 14.35 16.99
C LEU A 122 -12.91 15.37 16.03
N ALA A 123 -12.77 16.63 16.47
CA ALA A 123 -12.12 17.66 15.68
C ALA A 123 -10.66 17.31 15.34
N PHE A 124 -9.92 16.79 16.32
CA PHE A 124 -8.56 16.31 16.10
C PHE A 124 -8.51 15.11 15.13
N ALA A 125 -9.41 14.14 15.28
CA ALA A 125 -9.48 12.98 14.40
C ALA A 125 -9.78 13.37 12.94
N LEU A 126 -10.69 14.36 12.74
CA LEU A 126 -10.98 14.89 11.41
C LEU A 126 -9.76 15.62 10.81
N ALA A 127 -9.04 16.40 11.62
CA ALA A 127 -7.83 17.07 11.16
C ALA A 127 -6.67 16.08 10.82
N ALA A 128 -6.58 14.96 11.53
CA ALA A 128 -5.56 13.93 11.33
C ALA A 128 -5.92 12.89 10.24
N LYS A 129 -7.16 12.89 9.74
CA LYS A 129 -7.72 11.88 8.83
C LYS A 129 -6.81 11.59 7.64
N ASP A 130 -6.38 12.62 6.92
CA ASP A 130 -5.60 12.43 5.70
C ASP A 130 -4.19 11.89 5.98
N THR A 131 -3.60 12.29 7.11
CA THR A 131 -2.30 11.75 7.55
C THR A 131 -2.40 10.26 7.86
N LEU A 132 -3.43 9.87 8.60
CA LEU A 132 -3.69 8.46 8.93
C LEU A 132 -4.04 7.66 7.68
N ALA A 133 -4.84 8.20 6.76
CA ALA A 133 -5.20 7.55 5.51
C ALA A 133 -3.94 7.26 4.66
N ASN A 134 -2.99 8.18 4.59
CA ASN A 134 -1.73 7.97 3.88
C ASN A 134 -0.85 6.92 4.56
N PHE A 135 -0.78 6.92 5.88
CA PHE A 135 -0.05 5.91 6.64
C PHE A 135 -0.63 4.50 6.42
N PHE A 136 -1.95 4.34 6.50
CA PHE A 136 -2.60 3.06 6.20
C PHE A 136 -2.45 2.68 4.72
N GLY A 137 -2.50 3.65 3.81
CA GLY A 137 -2.21 3.45 2.39
C GLY A 137 -0.81 2.87 2.16
N SER A 138 0.19 3.34 2.91
CA SER A 138 1.55 2.76 2.85
C SER A 138 1.56 1.30 3.28
N ILE A 139 0.86 0.96 4.37
CA ILE A 139 0.78 -0.43 4.85
C ILE A 139 0.16 -1.33 3.78
N VAL A 140 -0.90 -0.87 3.11
CA VAL A 140 -1.52 -1.61 2.01
C VAL A 140 -0.53 -1.82 0.85
N VAL A 141 0.17 -0.76 0.42
CA VAL A 141 1.17 -0.86 -0.66
C VAL A 141 2.30 -1.84 -0.30
N PHE A 142 2.78 -1.83 0.95
CA PHE A 142 3.83 -2.75 1.41
C PHE A 142 3.35 -4.19 1.57
N THR A 143 2.09 -4.41 1.94
CA THR A 143 1.53 -5.76 2.16
C THR A 143 1.13 -6.40 0.84
N ASP A 144 0.40 -5.69 0.00
CA ASP A 144 -0.15 -6.22 -1.25
C ASP A 144 0.88 -6.17 -2.39
N GLN A 145 1.89 -5.31 -2.27
CA GLN A 145 2.96 -5.11 -3.26
C GLN A 145 2.45 -5.05 -4.71
N PRO A 146 1.51 -4.15 -5.04
CA PRO A 146 0.97 -4.05 -6.40
C PRO A 146 2.06 -3.69 -7.42
N PHE A 147 3.15 -3.08 -6.98
CA PHE A 147 4.36 -2.76 -7.74
C PHE A 147 5.60 -2.81 -6.82
N GLN A 148 6.78 -2.79 -7.43
CA GLN A 148 8.08 -2.68 -6.77
C GLN A 148 8.82 -1.43 -7.24
N ILE A 149 9.86 -1.02 -6.50
CA ILE A 149 10.75 0.05 -6.94
C ILE A 149 11.42 -0.40 -8.25
N GLY A 150 11.36 0.46 -9.27
CA GLY A 150 11.82 0.17 -10.61
C GLY A 150 10.70 -0.25 -11.58
N ASP A 151 9.51 -0.62 -11.10
CA ASP A 151 8.39 -0.93 -11.98
C ASP A 151 7.84 0.32 -12.66
N ARG A 152 7.47 0.19 -13.94
CA ARG A 152 6.69 1.21 -14.64
C ARG A 152 5.21 0.97 -14.41
N ILE A 153 4.54 1.98 -13.86
CA ILE A 153 3.12 1.92 -13.51
C ILE A 153 2.37 3.15 -14.01
N THR A 154 1.07 2.99 -14.21
CA THR A 154 0.15 4.10 -14.43
C THR A 154 -0.90 4.11 -13.32
N ILE A 155 -1.07 5.27 -12.67
CA ILE A 155 -2.07 5.53 -11.63
C ILE A 155 -2.74 6.86 -11.98
N ASN A 156 -4.07 6.90 -12.11
CA ASN A 156 -4.84 8.13 -12.38
C ASN A 156 -4.23 8.99 -13.50
N ASN A 157 -3.87 8.38 -14.64
CA ASN A 157 -3.20 9.00 -15.80
C ASN A 157 -1.75 9.47 -15.55
N ASN A 158 -1.18 9.22 -14.38
CA ASN A 158 0.23 9.47 -14.13
C ASN A 158 1.04 8.21 -14.49
N ASP A 159 1.84 8.30 -15.56
CA ASP A 159 2.72 7.22 -16.03
C ASP A 159 4.16 7.49 -15.61
N GLY A 160 4.81 6.51 -15.01
CA GLY A 160 6.19 6.64 -14.59
C GLY A 160 6.79 5.38 -13.98
N VAL A 161 8.09 5.43 -13.73
CA VAL A 161 8.85 4.39 -13.03
C VAL A 161 8.88 4.72 -11.54
N VAL A 162 8.57 3.76 -10.69
CA VAL A 162 8.61 3.91 -9.23
C VAL A 162 10.05 4.13 -8.78
N LEU A 163 10.32 5.31 -8.18
CA LEU A 163 11.62 5.67 -7.62
C LEU A 163 11.73 5.26 -6.16
N ASP A 164 10.68 5.55 -5.39
CA ASP A 164 10.68 5.38 -3.94
C ASP A 164 9.26 5.23 -3.41
N VAL A 165 9.11 4.45 -2.35
CA VAL A 165 7.86 4.25 -1.63
C VAL A 165 8.06 4.66 -0.18
N GLY A 166 7.65 5.88 0.15
CA GLY A 166 7.77 6.44 1.50
C GLY A 166 6.56 6.14 2.38
N LEU A 167 6.62 6.64 3.62
CA LEU A 167 5.59 6.44 4.65
C LEU A 167 4.26 7.15 4.33
N ARG A 168 4.26 8.18 3.50
CA ARG A 168 3.09 8.99 3.15
C ARG A 168 2.81 9.02 1.66
N SER A 169 3.84 8.90 0.84
CA SER A 169 3.75 9.12 -0.60
C SER A 169 4.77 8.27 -1.35
N THR A 170 4.41 7.92 -2.57
CA THR A 170 5.26 7.23 -3.54
C THR A 170 5.71 8.21 -4.62
N LYS A 171 6.95 8.09 -5.08
CA LYS A 171 7.54 8.94 -6.11
C LYS A 171 7.69 8.17 -7.41
N LEU A 172 7.24 8.78 -8.50
CA LEU A 172 7.35 8.26 -9.86
C LEU A 172 8.23 9.18 -10.71
N LYS A 173 9.09 8.61 -11.53
CA LYS A 173 9.83 9.32 -12.58
C LYS A 173 9.12 9.15 -13.91
N THR A 174 8.66 10.25 -14.49
CA THR A 174 8.01 10.23 -15.80
C THR A 174 9.00 10.01 -16.94
N ALA A 175 8.51 9.65 -18.12
CA ALA A 175 9.32 9.55 -19.33
C ALA A 175 9.99 10.90 -19.73
N LYS A 176 9.44 12.02 -19.25
CA LYS A 176 10.03 13.37 -19.46
C LYS A 176 11.17 13.68 -18.48
N GLY A 177 11.46 12.78 -17.52
CA GLY A 177 12.47 12.96 -16.50
C GLY A 177 12.01 13.78 -15.29
N THR A 178 10.73 14.16 -15.18
CA THR A 178 10.16 14.86 -14.04
C THR A 178 9.74 13.85 -12.96
N GLU A 179 9.68 14.31 -11.70
CA GLU A 179 9.20 13.52 -10.56
C GLU A 179 7.75 13.89 -10.23
N ILE A 180 6.92 12.88 -10.04
CA ILE A 180 5.55 13.00 -9.54
C ILE A 180 5.50 12.36 -8.17
N THR A 181 4.92 13.05 -7.18
CA THR A 181 4.69 12.51 -5.84
C THR A 181 3.21 12.26 -5.65
N ILE A 182 2.83 11.01 -5.42
CA ILE A 182 1.43 10.57 -5.25
C ILE A 182 1.22 10.15 -3.79
N PRO A 183 0.19 10.67 -3.09
CA PRO A 183 -0.18 10.22 -1.74
C PRO A 183 -0.51 8.72 -1.73
N ASN A 184 -0.03 7.97 -0.73
CA ASN A 184 -0.25 6.52 -0.68
C ASN A 184 -1.72 6.15 -0.43
N SER A 185 -2.51 7.03 0.19
CA SER A 185 -3.96 6.85 0.30
C SER A 185 -4.66 6.87 -1.06
N GLU A 186 -4.17 7.67 -2.01
CA GLU A 186 -4.67 7.70 -3.38
C GLU A 186 -4.30 6.41 -4.11
N ILE A 187 -3.06 5.95 -3.97
CA ILE A 187 -2.57 4.71 -4.55
C ILE A 187 -3.39 3.52 -4.09
N ALA A 188 -3.62 3.40 -2.76
CA ALA A 188 -4.37 2.29 -2.18
C ALA A 188 -5.85 2.24 -2.64
N ASN A 189 -6.41 3.38 -3.07
CA ASN A 189 -7.80 3.47 -3.52
C ASN A 189 -7.96 3.57 -5.04
N SER A 190 -6.87 3.50 -5.81
CA SER A 190 -6.89 3.65 -7.26
C SER A 190 -6.61 2.33 -7.98
N SER A 191 -7.06 2.23 -9.23
CA SER A 191 -6.61 1.17 -10.13
C SER A 191 -5.17 1.44 -10.56
N ILE A 192 -4.33 0.40 -10.47
CA ILE A 192 -2.92 0.46 -10.84
C ILE A 192 -2.70 -0.45 -12.04
N GLU A 193 -2.18 0.10 -13.14
CA GLU A 193 -1.70 -0.70 -14.26
C GLU A 193 -0.17 -0.83 -14.17
N ASN A 194 0.33 -2.06 -13.99
CA ASN A 194 1.75 -2.36 -13.89
C ASN A 194 2.28 -2.93 -15.20
N PHE A 195 3.07 -2.12 -15.92
CA PHE A 195 3.65 -2.51 -17.21
C PHE A 195 4.87 -3.40 -17.08
N SER A 196 5.51 -3.44 -15.92
CA SER A 196 6.69 -4.27 -15.69
C SER A 196 6.32 -5.73 -15.35
N ARG A 197 5.08 -5.97 -14.93
CA ARG A 197 4.57 -7.33 -14.64
C ARG A 197 3.87 -7.99 -15.84
N LYS A 198 4.14 -7.52 -17.04
CA LYS A 198 3.63 -8.15 -18.27
C LYS A 198 4.38 -9.45 -18.53
N SER A 199 3.63 -10.53 -18.70
CA SER A 199 4.17 -11.79 -19.22
C SER A 199 4.41 -11.71 -20.73
N SER A 200 3.64 -10.88 -21.46
CA SER A 200 3.73 -10.76 -22.91
C SER A 200 3.23 -9.40 -23.42
N ARG A 201 3.68 -9.02 -24.62
CA ARG A 201 3.27 -7.79 -25.31
C ARG A 201 2.36 -8.14 -26.47
N LYS A 202 1.15 -7.57 -26.49
CA LYS A 202 0.21 -7.71 -27.60
C LYS A 202 0.73 -6.94 -28.81
N VAL A 203 0.81 -7.63 -29.95
CA VAL A 203 1.07 -7.06 -31.27
C VAL A 203 -0.23 -7.10 -32.07
N VAL A 204 -0.59 -5.97 -32.65
CA VAL A 204 -1.70 -5.87 -33.59
C VAL A 204 -1.14 -5.30 -34.89
N ALA A 205 -1.16 -6.10 -35.95
CA ALA A 205 -0.69 -5.71 -37.26
C ALA A 205 -1.79 -5.93 -38.30
N LYS A 206 -1.75 -5.12 -39.35
CA LYS A 206 -2.66 -5.21 -40.48
C LYS A 206 -1.83 -5.41 -41.75
N LEU A 207 -2.13 -6.44 -42.49
CA LEU A 207 -1.47 -6.78 -43.74
C LEU A 207 -2.45 -6.54 -44.89
N GLY A 208 -2.14 -5.64 -45.81
CA GLY A 208 -2.94 -5.33 -47.00
C GLY A 208 -2.45 -6.12 -48.21
N LEU A 209 -3.29 -6.94 -48.79
CA LEU A 209 -3.05 -7.61 -50.08
C LEU A 209 -3.71 -6.88 -51.24
N ASP A 210 -3.16 -7.01 -52.42
CA ASP A 210 -3.74 -6.44 -53.65
C ASP A 210 -5.13 -7.05 -53.93
N TYR A 211 -6.05 -6.23 -54.43
CA TYR A 211 -7.42 -6.64 -54.80
C TYR A 211 -7.49 -7.74 -55.88
N SER A 212 -6.45 -7.87 -56.74
CA SER A 212 -6.32 -8.96 -57.69
C SER A 212 -6.08 -10.34 -57.06
N SER A 213 -5.81 -10.38 -55.74
CA SER A 213 -5.56 -11.61 -55.00
C SER A 213 -6.81 -12.47 -54.97
N SER A 214 -6.72 -13.71 -55.45
CA SER A 214 -7.79 -14.67 -55.35
C SER A 214 -8.02 -15.13 -53.88
N THR A 215 -9.21 -15.69 -53.60
CA THR A 215 -9.51 -16.22 -52.25
C THR A 215 -8.50 -17.29 -51.83
N GLN A 216 -7.99 -18.10 -52.76
CA GLN A 216 -6.95 -19.10 -52.48
C GLN A 216 -5.63 -18.42 -52.00
N LYS A 217 -5.24 -17.30 -52.62
CA LYS A 217 -4.05 -16.55 -52.20
C LYS A 217 -4.23 -15.91 -50.82
N ILE A 218 -5.43 -15.43 -50.49
CA ILE A 218 -5.73 -14.90 -49.14
C ILE A 218 -5.61 -16.02 -48.10
N ASP A 219 -6.18 -17.19 -48.36
CA ASP A 219 -6.08 -18.34 -47.45
C ASP A 219 -4.64 -18.85 -47.31
N GLU A 220 -3.84 -18.79 -48.38
CA GLU A 220 -2.44 -19.14 -48.38
C GLU A 220 -1.64 -18.13 -47.55
N ALA A 221 -1.88 -16.82 -47.67
CA ALA A 221 -1.26 -15.80 -46.85
C ALA A 221 -1.54 -16.00 -45.36
N ILE A 222 -2.79 -16.29 -45.00
CA ILE A 222 -3.19 -16.60 -43.63
C ILE A 222 -2.42 -17.81 -43.09
N LYS A 223 -2.30 -18.89 -43.88
CA LYS A 223 -1.54 -20.08 -43.47
C LYS A 223 -0.06 -19.80 -43.32
N ILE A 224 0.55 -19.03 -44.22
CA ILE A 224 1.97 -18.61 -44.13
C ILE A 224 2.23 -17.83 -42.83
N VAL A 225 1.41 -16.85 -42.54
CA VAL A 225 1.57 -16.02 -41.32
C VAL A 225 1.37 -16.90 -40.07
N LYS A 226 0.35 -17.75 -40.02
CA LYS A 226 0.15 -18.66 -38.89
C LYS A 226 1.36 -19.59 -38.69
N ASN A 227 1.93 -20.14 -39.74
CA ASN A 227 3.08 -21.02 -39.63
C ASN A 227 4.32 -20.28 -39.11
N ILE A 228 4.55 -19.02 -39.52
CA ILE A 228 5.64 -18.19 -39.01
C ILE A 228 5.48 -17.93 -37.51
N LEU A 229 4.27 -17.58 -37.05
CA LEU A 229 3.98 -17.34 -35.64
C LEU A 229 4.11 -18.61 -34.80
N LEU A 230 3.71 -19.78 -35.34
CA LEU A 230 3.85 -21.08 -34.67
C LEU A 230 5.32 -21.50 -34.48
N GLN A 231 6.21 -21.13 -35.42
CA GLN A 231 7.64 -21.48 -35.39
C GLN A 231 8.47 -20.53 -34.52
N GLU A 232 7.92 -19.40 -34.12
CA GLU A 232 8.61 -18.43 -33.29
C GLU A 232 8.43 -18.77 -31.81
N GLU A 233 9.51 -19.12 -31.10
CA GLU A 233 9.48 -19.60 -29.71
C GLU A 233 8.93 -18.53 -28.73
N LYS A 234 9.15 -17.26 -29.04
CA LYS A 234 8.70 -16.14 -28.20
C LYS A 234 7.24 -15.75 -28.44
N THR A 235 6.56 -16.35 -29.42
CA THR A 235 5.14 -16.09 -29.69
C THR A 235 4.26 -17.03 -28.88
N GLU A 236 3.27 -16.47 -28.17
CA GLU A 236 2.23 -17.29 -27.53
C GLU A 236 1.42 -18.04 -28.59
N LYS A 237 0.97 -19.25 -28.24
CA LYS A 237 0.20 -20.10 -29.18
C LYS A 237 -1.22 -19.60 -29.43
N ASP A 238 -1.71 -18.69 -28.59
CA ASP A 238 -3.02 -18.05 -28.74
C ASP A 238 -2.85 -16.78 -29.59
N PHE A 239 -2.95 -16.95 -30.90
CA PHE A 239 -2.89 -15.84 -31.87
C PHE A 239 -4.05 -15.93 -32.86
N GLN A 240 -4.39 -14.80 -33.46
CA GLN A 240 -5.47 -14.69 -34.42
C GLN A 240 -4.94 -14.11 -35.73
N VAL A 241 -5.19 -14.80 -36.84
CA VAL A 241 -4.88 -14.33 -38.18
C VAL A 241 -6.10 -14.65 -39.04
N TYR A 242 -6.74 -13.60 -39.56
CA TYR A 242 -7.96 -13.71 -40.33
C TYR A 242 -8.13 -12.57 -41.34
N PHE A 243 -8.88 -12.77 -42.40
CA PHE A 243 -9.32 -11.73 -43.32
C PHE A 243 -10.34 -10.84 -42.61
N SER A 244 -9.98 -9.57 -42.39
CA SER A 244 -10.75 -8.66 -41.51
C SER A 244 -11.76 -7.80 -42.26
N ASP A 245 -11.33 -7.16 -43.34
CA ASP A 245 -12.12 -6.14 -44.05
C ASP A 245 -11.58 -5.85 -45.45
N PHE A 246 -12.43 -5.22 -46.23
CA PHE A 246 -12.07 -4.60 -47.53
C PHE A 246 -11.71 -3.17 -47.29
N GLY A 247 -10.42 -2.83 -47.42
CA GLY A 247 -9.93 -1.46 -47.33
C GLY A 247 -10.05 -0.68 -48.62
N ASP A 248 -9.76 0.63 -48.61
CA ASP A 248 -9.85 1.50 -49.79
C ASP A 248 -8.98 0.99 -50.96
N PHE A 249 -7.83 0.39 -50.64
CA PHE A 249 -6.85 -0.08 -51.65
C PHE A 249 -6.38 -1.51 -51.37
N SER A 250 -6.92 -2.21 -50.42
CA SER A 250 -6.38 -3.49 -49.98
C SER A 250 -7.41 -4.45 -49.39
N LEU A 251 -7.17 -5.76 -49.58
CA LEU A 251 -7.79 -6.83 -48.84
C LEU A 251 -7.01 -7.04 -47.54
N ASN A 252 -7.63 -6.77 -46.40
CA ASN A 252 -6.92 -6.65 -45.14
C ASN A 252 -6.95 -7.94 -44.34
N ILE A 253 -5.77 -8.43 -43.93
CA ILE A 253 -5.60 -9.51 -42.98
C ILE A 253 -5.19 -8.90 -41.63
N SER A 254 -5.99 -9.18 -40.59
CA SER A 254 -5.66 -8.80 -39.23
C SER A 254 -4.79 -9.88 -38.59
N ILE A 255 -3.72 -9.47 -37.93
CA ILE A 255 -2.76 -10.33 -37.23
C ILE A 255 -2.68 -9.85 -35.81
N ILE A 256 -3.10 -10.67 -34.85
CA ILE A 256 -3.07 -10.38 -33.42
C ILE A 256 -2.32 -11.52 -32.75
N TYR A 257 -1.24 -11.20 -32.05
CA TYR A 257 -0.45 -12.17 -31.33
C TYR A 257 0.26 -11.53 -30.14
N TRP A 258 0.83 -12.35 -29.25
CA TRP A 258 1.55 -11.89 -28.07
C TRP A 258 2.98 -12.39 -28.12
N LEU A 259 3.93 -11.49 -27.84
CA LEU A 259 5.36 -11.79 -27.72
C LEU A 259 5.78 -11.79 -26.26
N ASN A 260 6.32 -12.92 -25.82
CA ASN A 260 6.85 -13.10 -24.46
C ASN A 260 8.31 -12.57 -24.40
N GLU A 261 8.45 -11.24 -24.35
CA GLU A 261 9.74 -10.56 -24.17
C GLU A 261 9.54 -9.26 -23.40
N GLU A 262 10.24 -9.13 -22.28
CA GLU A 262 10.15 -7.96 -21.38
C GLU A 262 10.99 -6.79 -21.87
N ASP A 263 12.21 -7.09 -22.37
CA ASP A 263 13.13 -6.07 -22.89
C ASP A 263 12.61 -5.51 -24.21
N PHE A 264 12.44 -4.18 -24.26
CA PHE A 264 11.89 -3.50 -25.44
C PHE A 264 12.81 -3.60 -26.67
N THR A 265 14.12 -3.62 -26.48
CA THR A 265 15.09 -3.70 -27.58
C THR A 265 14.99 -5.08 -28.23
N LYS A 266 15.03 -6.16 -27.44
CA LYS A 266 14.86 -7.53 -27.93
C LYS A 266 13.50 -7.75 -28.55
N TYR A 267 12.42 -7.20 -27.94
CA TYR A 267 11.08 -7.21 -28.52
C TYR A 267 11.07 -6.61 -29.93
N SER A 268 11.71 -5.46 -30.12
CA SER A 268 11.77 -4.78 -31.42
C SER A 268 12.56 -5.57 -32.46
N GLU A 269 13.63 -6.24 -32.03
CA GLU A 269 14.43 -7.14 -32.88
C GLU A 269 13.60 -8.35 -33.34
N ILE A 270 12.90 -9.03 -32.41
CA ILE A 270 12.02 -10.17 -32.73
C ILE A 270 10.90 -9.75 -33.68
N LEU A 271 10.26 -8.61 -33.40
CA LEU A 271 9.21 -8.05 -34.27
C LEU A 271 9.72 -7.80 -35.69
N THR A 272 10.94 -7.26 -35.82
CA THR A 272 11.59 -7.02 -37.11
C THR A 272 11.80 -8.35 -37.86
N VAL A 273 12.33 -9.37 -37.17
CA VAL A 273 12.56 -10.70 -37.77
C VAL A 273 11.25 -11.33 -38.24
N ILE A 274 10.19 -11.29 -37.43
CA ILE A 274 8.87 -11.81 -37.79
C ILE A 274 8.35 -11.10 -39.07
N ASN A 275 8.39 -9.76 -39.10
CA ASN A 275 7.90 -8.98 -40.24
C ASN A 275 8.71 -9.27 -41.52
N GLN A 276 10.02 -9.45 -41.41
CA GLN A 276 10.87 -9.84 -42.54
C GLN A 276 10.53 -11.24 -43.06
N LYS A 277 10.33 -12.23 -42.14
CA LYS A 277 9.90 -13.57 -42.50
C LYS A 277 8.55 -13.55 -43.23
N ILE A 278 7.59 -12.78 -42.73
CA ILE A 278 6.28 -12.61 -43.37
C ILE A 278 6.43 -12.04 -44.78
N LYS A 279 7.15 -10.92 -44.91
CA LYS A 279 7.40 -10.29 -46.21
C LYS A 279 8.01 -11.26 -47.22
N ASN A 280 9.09 -11.93 -46.85
CA ASN A 280 9.82 -12.83 -47.74
C ASN A 280 8.97 -14.02 -48.16
N LYS A 281 8.27 -14.64 -47.19
CA LYS A 281 7.43 -15.84 -47.52
C LYS A 281 6.20 -15.52 -48.38
N LEU A 282 5.60 -14.35 -48.20
CA LEU A 282 4.51 -13.91 -49.06
C LEU A 282 5.01 -13.60 -50.48
N GLN A 283 6.18 -12.99 -50.59
CA GLN A 283 6.82 -12.71 -51.88
C GLN A 283 7.23 -14.00 -52.62
N GLU A 284 7.78 -15.00 -51.93
CA GLU A 284 8.07 -16.35 -52.45
C GLU A 284 6.81 -17.04 -52.98
N ALA A 285 5.64 -16.86 -52.34
CA ALA A 285 4.35 -17.38 -52.75
C ALA A 285 3.68 -16.59 -53.86
N GLY A 286 4.30 -15.52 -54.35
CA GLY A 286 3.75 -14.65 -55.38
C GLY A 286 2.49 -13.90 -54.94
N ILE A 287 2.46 -13.53 -53.64
CA ILE A 287 1.39 -12.73 -53.04
C ILE A 287 1.86 -11.30 -52.93
N GLU A 288 1.17 -10.39 -53.61
CA GLU A 288 1.53 -8.99 -53.71
C GLU A 288 0.87 -8.14 -52.63
N PHE A 289 1.62 -7.20 -52.11
CA PHE A 289 1.12 -6.18 -51.15
C PHE A 289 0.36 -5.08 -51.93
N ALA A 290 -0.69 -4.59 -51.32
CA ALA A 290 -1.44 -3.47 -51.85
C ALA A 290 -0.64 -2.19 -51.80
N TYR A 291 -0.75 -1.40 -52.88
CA TYR A 291 -0.21 -0.03 -52.94
C TYR A 291 -1.36 0.96 -53.11
N PRO A 292 -1.26 2.18 -52.57
CA PRO A 292 -2.24 3.22 -52.84
C PRO A 292 -2.29 3.49 -54.36
N THR A 293 -3.41 3.16 -55.00
CA THR A 293 -3.66 3.44 -56.43
C THR A 293 -4.64 4.59 -56.54
N GLN A 294 -4.27 5.64 -57.21
CA GLN A 294 -5.22 6.67 -57.69
C GLN A 294 -5.66 6.28 -59.09
N THR A 295 -6.92 5.92 -59.24
CA THR A 295 -7.61 5.76 -60.52
C THR A 295 -8.41 7.01 -60.84
#